data_3e76c769757b1cac859a695613a0d180
#
_entry.id   3e76c769757b1cac859a695613a0d180
#
_cell.length_a   1.000
_cell.length_b   1.000
_cell.length_c   1.000
_cell.angle_alpha   90.00
_cell.angle_beta   90.00
_cell.angle_gamma   90.00
#
_symmetry.space_group_name_H-M   'P 1'
#
loop_
_entity.id
_entity.type
_entity.pdbx_description
1 polymer ?
#
loop_
_entity_poly.entity_id
_entity_poly.type
_entity_poly.pdbx_seq_one_letter_code
_entity_poly.pdbx_strand_id
1 'polypeptide(L)'
;MQGKFNVITLCGSTRFRAEYERVQKELTLKGNIVISVGLFGHSGDDEVWKDGVKEMLDEMHLAKIDMADEIFVINPGGYIGQSTAREIAYARSHGKTVKSLCPLELPSEVKTKRVTPAFITELREGEVFVFGSVCKV
;
A
#
# COMPACT_ATOMS: atom_id res chain seq x y z
N MET A 1 -19.75 7.61 -5.10
CA MET A 1 -20.11 7.13 -5.39
C MET A 1 -19.81 6.20 -5.48
N GLN A 2 -19.88 5.90 -5.29
CA GLN A 2 -19.64 5.04 -5.26
C GLN A 2 -19.87 4.36 -6.21
N GLY A 3 -19.48 4.18 -6.74
CA GLY A 3 -19.61 3.48 -7.85
C GLY A 3 -19.62 2.05 -7.58
N LYS A 4 -19.73 1.31 -8.63
CA LYS A 4 -19.78 -0.07 -8.50
C LYS A 4 -18.44 -0.69 -8.22
N PHE A 5 -17.36 -0.03 -8.44
CA PHE A 5 -16.07 -0.61 -8.21
C PHE A 5 -15.33 0.04 -7.04
N ASN A 6 -14.70 -0.76 -6.23
CA ASN A 6 -13.92 -0.28 -5.13
C ASN A 6 -12.63 0.34 -5.68
N VAL A 7 -12.19 1.46 -5.13
CA VAL A 7 -11.00 2.15 -5.61
C VAL A 7 -9.89 2.00 -4.57
N ILE A 8 -8.75 1.49 -5.00
CA ILE A 8 -7.63 1.22 -4.11
C ILE A 8 -6.40 1.96 -4.58
N THR A 9 -5.76 2.71 -3.70
CA THR A 9 -4.50 3.38 -4.01
C THR A 9 -3.36 2.58 -3.39
N LEU A 10 -2.33 2.29 -4.18
CA LEU A 10 -1.18 1.54 -3.71
C LEU A 10 -0.19 2.48 -3.06
N CYS A 11 0.35 2.09 -1.91
CA CYS A 11 1.34 2.86 -1.20
C CYS A 11 2.53 1.95 -0.90
N GLY A 12 3.71 2.49 -0.75
CA GLY A 12 4.88 1.67 -0.45
C GLY A 12 6.11 2.21 -1.13
N SER A 13 7.27 1.69 -0.80
CA SER A 13 8.50 2.15 -1.40
C SER A 13 8.53 1.83 -2.87
N THR A 14 8.97 2.79 -3.67
CA THR A 14 9.04 2.60 -5.12
C THR A 14 10.15 1.65 -5.52
N ARG A 15 10.92 1.15 -4.56
CA ARG A 15 11.92 0.13 -4.87
C ARG A 15 11.24 -1.20 -5.18
N PHE A 16 9.98 -1.37 -4.78
CA PHE A 16 9.29 -2.62 -4.98
C PHE A 16 8.42 -2.65 -6.25
N ARG A 17 9.01 -2.22 -7.35
CA ARG A 17 8.28 -2.13 -8.61
C ARG A 17 7.62 -3.45 -9.04
N ALA A 18 8.33 -4.55 -8.92
CA ALA A 18 7.77 -5.83 -9.33
C ALA A 18 6.55 -6.19 -8.50
N GLU A 19 6.61 -5.92 -7.20
CA GLU A 19 5.49 -6.22 -6.32
C GLU A 19 4.31 -5.30 -6.63
N TYR A 20 4.58 -4.04 -6.94
CA TYR A 20 3.52 -3.12 -7.33
C TYR A 20 2.79 -3.66 -8.56
N GLU A 21 3.54 -4.11 -9.54
CA GLU A 21 2.93 -4.58 -10.77
C GLU A 21 2.11 -5.84 -10.55
N ARG A 22 2.60 -6.74 -9.72
CA ARG A 22 1.90 -7.96 -9.44
C ARG A 22 0.62 -7.68 -8.66
N VAL A 23 0.70 -6.84 -7.62
CA VAL A 23 -0.45 -6.53 -6.80
C VAL A 23 -1.50 -5.78 -7.62
N GLN A 24 -1.06 -4.85 -8.46
CA GLN A 24 -1.96 -4.10 -9.30
C GLN A 24 -2.76 -5.04 -10.19
N LYS A 25 -2.08 -6.00 -10.78
CA LYS A 25 -2.73 -6.94 -11.67
C LYS A 25 -3.75 -7.78 -10.90
N GLU A 26 -3.36 -8.29 -9.74
CA GLU A 26 -4.25 -9.14 -8.97
C GLU A 26 -5.49 -8.38 -8.49
N LEU A 27 -5.31 -7.17 -8.01
CA LEU A 27 -6.44 -6.40 -7.53
C LEU A 27 -7.36 -6.00 -8.68
N THR A 28 -6.79 -5.71 -9.83
CA THR A 28 -7.59 -5.36 -11.00
C THR A 28 -8.42 -6.56 -11.45
N LEU A 29 -7.82 -7.75 -11.43
CA LEU A 29 -8.55 -8.93 -11.83
C LEU A 29 -9.68 -9.27 -10.86
N LYS A 30 -9.58 -8.78 -9.63
CA LYS A 30 -10.62 -9.00 -8.67
C LYS A 30 -11.71 -7.93 -8.74
N GLY A 31 -11.61 -7.02 -9.68
CA GLY A 31 -12.65 -6.02 -9.90
C GLY A 31 -12.43 -4.68 -9.21
N ASN A 32 -11.19 -4.34 -8.88
CA ASN A 32 -10.93 -3.08 -8.24
C ASN A 32 -10.30 -2.09 -9.21
N ILE A 33 -10.57 -0.81 -9.01
CA ILE A 33 -9.88 0.23 -9.75
C ILE A 33 -8.62 0.51 -8.93
N VAL A 34 -7.46 0.43 -9.56
CA VAL A 34 -6.21 0.59 -8.85
C VAL A 34 -5.48 1.83 -9.29
N ILE A 35 -5.08 2.67 -8.32
CA ILE A 35 -4.31 3.87 -8.58
C ILE A 35 -2.91 3.62 -8.05
N SER A 36 -1.92 3.72 -8.92
CA SER A 36 -0.55 3.44 -8.53
C SER A 36 0.28 4.72 -8.51
N VAL A 37 1.59 4.59 -8.30
CA VAL A 37 2.47 5.73 -8.11
C VAL A 37 2.86 6.47 -9.36
N GLY A 38 2.79 5.86 -10.49
CA GLY A 38 3.17 6.52 -11.73
C GLY A 38 4.65 6.51 -12.02
N LEU A 39 5.48 6.87 -11.05
CA LEU A 39 6.92 6.86 -11.24
C LEU A 39 7.57 6.07 -10.11
N PHE A 40 8.58 5.27 -10.45
CA PHE A 40 9.29 4.47 -9.46
C PHE A 40 10.69 5.03 -9.30
N GLY A 41 10.81 6.07 -8.48
CA GLY A 41 12.07 6.76 -8.30
C GLY A 41 13.22 5.89 -7.83
N HIS A 42 12.93 4.89 -6.98
CA HIS A 42 13.98 4.01 -6.51
C HIS A 42 14.18 2.81 -7.43
N SER A 43 13.51 2.80 -8.58
CA SER A 43 13.62 1.70 -9.52
C SER A 43 13.81 2.20 -10.95
N GLY A 44 14.51 3.31 -11.09
CA GLY A 44 14.93 3.77 -12.40
C GLY A 44 14.32 5.05 -12.94
N ASP A 45 13.24 5.52 -12.34
CA ASP A 45 12.63 6.74 -12.86
C ASP A 45 13.27 7.96 -12.20
N ASP A 46 14.42 8.35 -12.71
CA ASP A 46 15.23 9.41 -12.12
C ASP A 46 14.58 10.78 -12.12
N GLU A 47 13.55 10.97 -12.91
CA GLU A 47 12.87 12.24 -12.97
C GLU A 47 12.33 12.65 -11.60
N VAL A 48 12.08 11.67 -10.74
CA VAL A 48 11.55 11.93 -9.42
C VAL A 48 12.49 12.84 -8.63
N TRP A 49 13.79 12.75 -8.91
CA TRP A 49 14.77 13.48 -8.13
C TRP A 49 15.07 14.88 -8.65
N LYS A 50 14.34 15.35 -9.68
CA LYS A 50 14.57 16.68 -10.17
C LYS A 50 13.86 17.67 -9.28
N ASP A 51 14.30 18.92 -9.31
CA ASP A 51 13.78 19.96 -8.44
C ASP A 51 12.25 20.02 -8.44
N GLY A 52 11.68 19.91 -7.29
CA GLY A 52 10.24 20.06 -7.11
C GLY A 52 9.39 18.87 -7.47
N VAL A 53 9.96 17.88 -8.14
CA VAL A 53 9.16 16.76 -8.60
C VAL A 53 8.75 15.87 -7.44
N LYS A 54 9.68 15.56 -6.54
CA LYS A 54 9.35 14.69 -5.44
C LYS A 54 8.27 15.30 -4.55
N GLU A 55 8.38 16.58 -4.28
CA GLU A 55 7.41 17.26 -3.43
C GLU A 55 6.03 17.23 -4.09
N MET A 56 5.99 17.46 -5.39
CA MET A 56 4.74 17.45 -6.11
C MET A 56 4.13 16.05 -6.08
N LEU A 57 4.97 15.01 -6.25
CA LEU A 57 4.47 13.65 -6.24
C LEU A 57 3.99 13.23 -4.85
N ASP A 58 4.65 13.72 -3.79
CA ASP A 58 4.22 13.40 -2.44
C ASP A 58 2.83 14.00 -2.18
N GLU A 59 2.62 15.22 -2.64
CA GLU A 59 1.36 15.88 -2.46
C GLU A 59 0.30 15.19 -3.31
N MET A 60 0.65 14.84 -4.53
CA MET A 60 -0.26 14.17 -5.43
C MET A 60 -0.69 12.82 -4.85
N HIS A 61 0.23 12.14 -4.17
CA HIS A 61 -0.10 10.84 -3.61
C HIS A 61 -1.15 10.94 -2.52
N LEU A 62 -1.11 12.00 -1.73
CA LEU A 62 -2.15 12.20 -0.73
C LEU A 62 -3.49 12.44 -1.41
N ALA A 63 -3.48 13.12 -2.55
CA ALA A 63 -4.72 13.33 -3.30
C ALA A 63 -5.24 11.99 -3.84
N LYS A 64 -4.33 11.10 -4.23
CA LYS A 64 -4.74 9.78 -4.70
C LYS A 64 -5.38 8.99 -3.57
N ILE A 65 -4.88 9.15 -2.35
CA ILE A 65 -5.47 8.48 -1.20
C ILE A 65 -6.87 9.03 -0.96
N ASP A 66 -7.04 10.34 -1.12
CA ASP A 66 -8.35 10.95 -0.93
C ASP A 66 -9.37 10.41 -1.94
N MET A 67 -8.93 10.06 -3.13
CA MET A 67 -9.79 9.56 -4.16
C MET A 67 -10.18 8.10 -3.97
N ALA A 68 -9.52 7.41 -3.08
CA ALA A 68 -9.70 5.98 -2.94
C ALA A 68 -10.63 5.62 -1.77
N ASP A 69 -11.13 4.40 -1.80
CA ASP A 69 -11.92 3.88 -0.70
C ASP A 69 -10.96 3.27 0.30
N GLU A 70 -9.82 2.79 -0.17
CA GLU A 70 -8.84 2.16 0.71
C GLU A 70 -7.46 2.24 0.11
N ILE A 71 -6.44 2.01 0.92
CA ILE A 71 -5.09 1.92 0.40
C ILE A 71 -4.61 0.49 0.62
N PHE A 72 -3.67 0.07 -0.23
CA PHE A 72 -3.05 -1.24 -0.09
C PHE A 72 -1.55 -0.99 -0.02
N VAL A 73 -0.93 -1.38 1.08
CA VAL A 73 0.48 -1.10 1.33
C VAL A 73 1.35 -2.23 0.81
N ILE A 74 2.29 -1.89 -0.07
CA ILE A 74 3.21 -2.85 -0.65
C ILE A 74 4.42 -2.89 0.27
N ASN A 75 4.45 -3.85 1.16
CA ASN A 75 5.50 -3.95 2.17
C ASN A 75 6.13 -5.33 2.26
N PRO A 76 6.82 -5.79 1.23
CA PRO A 76 7.44 -7.10 1.26
C PRO A 76 8.36 -7.20 2.48
N GLY A 77 8.29 -8.33 3.16
CA GLY A 77 9.09 -8.52 4.35
C GLY A 77 8.73 -7.60 5.50
N GLY A 78 7.65 -6.84 5.36
CA GLY A 78 7.22 -5.92 6.39
C GLY A 78 7.85 -4.55 6.32
N TYR A 79 8.64 -4.27 5.28
CA TYR A 79 9.33 -2.99 5.17
C TYR A 79 8.39 -1.81 5.00
N ILE A 80 8.52 -0.80 5.84
CA ILE A 80 7.75 0.43 5.74
C ILE A 80 8.72 1.59 5.85
N GLY A 81 8.84 2.39 4.81
CA GLY A 81 9.70 3.56 4.84
C GLY A 81 8.97 4.73 5.47
N GLN A 82 9.67 5.82 5.66
CA GLN A 82 9.12 6.98 6.29
C GLN A 82 7.96 7.59 5.54
N SER A 83 8.05 7.70 4.23
CA SER A 83 6.97 8.25 3.43
C SER A 83 5.74 7.39 3.51
N THR A 84 5.93 6.07 3.47
CA THR A 84 4.81 5.15 3.53
C THR A 84 4.14 5.22 4.90
N ALA A 85 4.93 5.37 5.96
CA ALA A 85 4.36 5.48 7.30
C ALA A 85 3.45 6.71 7.38
N ARG A 86 3.87 7.81 6.75
CA ARG A 86 3.06 9.02 6.77
C ARG A 86 1.78 8.82 5.97
N GLU A 87 1.86 8.09 4.87
CA GLU A 87 0.69 7.84 4.04
C GLU A 87 -0.32 6.95 4.76
N ILE A 88 0.17 5.98 5.53
CA ILE A 88 -0.71 5.13 6.31
C ILE A 88 -1.44 5.96 7.37
N ALA A 89 -0.70 6.85 8.05
CA ALA A 89 -1.30 7.69 9.06
C ALA A 89 -2.35 8.62 8.44
N TYR A 90 -2.04 9.16 7.28
CA TYR A 90 -2.95 10.05 6.59
C TYR A 90 -4.24 9.31 6.22
N ALA A 91 -4.10 8.10 5.66
CA ALA A 91 -5.25 7.32 5.26
C ALA A 91 -6.13 7.01 6.46
N ARG A 92 -5.52 6.62 7.58
CA ARG A 92 -6.28 6.30 8.77
C ARG A 92 -7.01 7.52 9.32
N SER A 93 -6.37 8.68 9.28
CA SER A 93 -6.99 9.87 9.80
C SER A 93 -8.14 10.35 8.92
N HIS A 94 -8.19 9.89 7.69
CA HIS A 94 -9.25 10.25 6.77
C HIS A 94 -10.26 9.11 6.59
N GLY A 95 -10.25 8.16 7.49
CA GLY A 95 -11.26 7.10 7.49
C GLY A 95 -11.12 6.07 6.39
N LYS A 96 -9.96 5.97 5.77
CA LYS A 96 -9.78 5.00 4.71
C LYS A 96 -9.35 3.67 5.30
N THR A 97 -9.78 2.59 4.71
CA THR A 97 -9.37 1.26 5.12
C THR A 97 -7.92 1.04 4.67
N VAL A 98 -7.14 0.42 5.53
CA VAL A 98 -5.73 0.14 5.20
C VAL A 98 -5.52 -1.35 5.15
N LYS A 99 -5.07 -1.85 3.99
CA LYS A 99 -4.73 -3.25 3.83
C LYS A 99 -3.27 -3.32 3.44
N SER A 100 -2.67 -4.47 3.54
CA SER A 100 -1.24 -4.58 3.25
C SER A 100 -0.87 -5.95 2.74
N LEU A 101 0.30 -6.02 2.11
CA LEU A 101 0.83 -7.24 1.56
C LEU A 101 1.26 -8.14 2.72
N CYS A 102 1.96 -7.56 3.68
CA CYS A 102 2.37 -8.27 4.89
C CYS A 102 1.77 -7.56 6.09
N PRO A 103 1.56 -8.22 7.20
CA PRO A 103 0.93 -7.59 8.35
C PRO A 103 1.68 -6.35 8.77
N LEU A 104 0.96 -5.30 9.11
CA LEU A 104 1.59 -4.07 9.52
C LEU A 104 1.99 -4.16 10.96
N GLU A 105 3.16 -3.58 11.29
CA GLU A 105 3.63 -3.58 12.64
C GLU A 105 2.83 -2.55 13.39
N LEU A 106 2.34 -2.88 14.52
CA LEU A 106 1.61 -1.94 15.33
C LEU A 106 2.39 -1.68 16.59
N PRO A 107 1.91 -0.83 17.46
CA PRO A 107 2.61 -0.52 18.69
C PRO A 107 2.96 -1.80 19.42
N SER A 108 4.01 -1.75 20.18
CA SER A 108 4.51 -2.92 20.83
C SER A 108 3.51 -3.80 21.56
N GLU A 109 2.55 -3.23 22.20
CA GLU A 109 1.66 -4.07 22.92
C GLU A 109 0.86 -4.93 21.97
N VAL A 110 0.60 -4.46 20.80
CA VAL A 110 -0.18 -5.22 19.87
C VAL A 110 0.62 -6.38 19.35
N LYS A 111 1.87 -6.13 19.10
CA LYS A 111 2.70 -7.17 18.60
C LYS A 111 2.73 -8.34 19.52
N THR A 112 2.84 -8.10 20.79
CA THR A 112 3.00 -9.19 21.67
C THR A 112 1.75 -9.96 21.81
N LYS A 113 0.65 -9.41 21.38
CA LYS A 113 -0.48 -10.09 21.51
C LYS A 113 -0.84 -11.00 20.52
N ARG A 114 -0.13 -11.36 19.79
CA ARG A 114 -0.47 -12.32 18.91
C ARG A 114 -1.65 -11.89 18.16
N VAL A 115 -1.90 -10.70 18.09
CA VAL A 115 -2.99 -10.22 17.32
C VAL A 115 -2.70 -10.53 15.88
N THR A 116 -1.43 -10.66 15.61
CA THR A 116 -0.99 -10.95 14.28
C THR A 116 -1.75 -12.06 13.56
N PRO A 117 -1.96 -13.19 14.17
CA PRO A 117 -2.66 -14.24 13.48
C PRO A 117 -4.07 -13.85 13.07
N ALA A 118 -4.76 -13.22 13.97
CA ALA A 118 -6.11 -12.81 13.70
C ALA A 118 -6.12 -11.74 12.64
N PHE A 119 -5.17 -10.83 12.71
CA PHE A 119 -5.10 -9.74 11.78
C PHE A 119 -4.86 -10.30 10.38
N ILE A 120 -3.98 -11.25 10.27
CA ILE A 120 -3.70 -11.85 8.99
C ILE A 120 -4.94 -12.51 8.44
N THR A 121 -5.69 -13.16 9.29
CA THR A 121 -6.87 -13.83 8.86
C THR A 121 -7.84 -12.87 8.23
N GLU A 122 -8.05 -11.79 8.84
CA GLU A 122 -8.89 -10.83 8.28
C GLU A 122 -8.42 -10.24 7.05
N LEU A 123 -7.16 -9.99 6.97
CA LEU A 123 -6.68 -9.35 5.85
C LEU A 123 -6.88 -10.15 4.69
N ARG A 124 -6.91 -11.30 4.81
CA ARG A 124 -6.73 -11.99 3.79
C ARG A 124 -7.61 -12.65 3.09
N GLU A 125 -8.23 -13.08 3.47
CA GLU A 125 -9.13 -13.67 2.80
C GLU A 125 -8.54 -13.96 1.53
N GLY A 126 -8.01 -14.04 0.79
CA GLY A 126 -7.47 -14.41 -0.41
C GLY A 126 -6.21 -13.64 -0.63
N GLU A 127 -6.19 -12.41 -0.19
CA GLU A 127 -5.05 -11.62 -0.39
C GLU A 127 -3.82 -12.14 0.28
N VAL A 128 -3.94 -12.55 1.51
CA VAL A 128 -2.79 -13.05 2.21
C VAL A 128 -2.34 -14.32 1.54
N PHE A 129 -3.27 -15.11 1.10
CA PHE A 129 -2.90 -16.33 0.43
C PHE A 129 -2.13 -16.06 -0.85
N VAL A 130 -2.58 -15.13 -1.64
CA VAL A 130 -1.92 -14.81 -2.88
C VAL A 130 -0.53 -14.23 -2.68
N PHE A 131 -0.34 -13.38 -1.72
CA PHE A 131 0.93 -12.76 -1.52
C PHE A 131 1.74 -13.35 -0.38
N GLY A 132 1.32 -14.45 0.16
CA GLY A 132 1.97 -15.00 1.33
C GLY A 132 3.44 -15.30 1.17
N SER A 133 3.83 -15.76 0.01
CA SER A 133 5.22 -16.11 -0.18
C SER A 133 6.11 -14.89 -0.06
N VAL A 134 5.61 -13.73 -0.46
CA VAL A 134 6.40 -12.53 -0.39
C VAL A 134 6.59 -12.12 1.06
N CYS A 135 5.62 -12.34 1.88
CA CYS A 135 5.73 -11.97 3.27
C CYS A 135 6.70 -12.83 4.02
N LYS A 136 6.87 -13.99 3.59
CA LYS A 136 7.77 -14.87 4.24
C LYS A 136 9.20 -14.59 4.01
N VAL A 137 9.52 -13.74 3.15
CA VAL A 137 10.88 -13.40 2.90
C VAL A 137 11.50 -12.69 4.07
#